data_7709fe568bc86abbf1b5f6262c5419af
#
_entry.id   7709fe568bc86abbf1b5f6262c5419af
#
_cell.length_a   1.000
_cell.length_b   1.000
_cell.length_c   1.000
_cell.angle_alpha   90.00
_cell.angle_beta   90.00
_cell.angle_gamma   90.00
#
_symmetry.space_group_name_H-M   'P 1'
#
loop_
_entity.id
_entity.type
_entity.pdbx_description
1 polymer ?
#
loop_
_entity_poly.entity_id
_entity_poly.type
_entity_poly.pdbx_seq_one_letter_code
_entity_poly.pdbx_strand_id
1 'polypeptide(L)'
;KTCGSLLSTVTRQHTIPGLLFLDSPGHAAFHLMRKRGGNLADIAILVVDSQEGMKEQTLESLRILRQYKTPFIVAFNKIDQFAGWRSNNNIALMQSLKDQRDDVQHNLDTKLYTFVGKMSEENFQAERFDRVSDYTQQIAIVPVSAKTGEGIPELLMVVTGLAQKYLEQSLQTDVKGPGRGSVLEVTEESG
;
A
#
# COMPACT_ATOMS: atom_id res chain seq x y z
N LYS A 1 4.79 12.41 -15.86
CA LYS A 1 3.31 12.35 -16.01
C LYS A 1 2.74 12.28 -14.61
N THR A 2 1.92 13.24 -14.25
CA THR A 2 1.31 13.35 -12.91
C THR A 2 0.24 12.29 -12.73
N CYS A 3 0.16 11.63 -11.57
CA CYS A 3 -0.86 10.63 -11.21
C CYS A 3 -2.30 11.11 -11.50
N GLY A 4 -2.56 12.42 -11.55
CA GLY A 4 -3.85 13.00 -11.85
C GLY A 4 -4.43 12.63 -13.22
N SER A 5 -3.60 12.35 -14.23
CA SER A 5 -4.11 11.95 -15.56
C SER A 5 -4.57 10.49 -15.63
N LEU A 6 -4.11 9.64 -14.69
CA LEU A 6 -4.49 8.23 -14.62
C LEU A 6 -5.71 8.03 -13.71
N LEU A 7 -5.90 8.90 -12.71
CA LEU A 7 -7.07 8.89 -11.82
C LEU A 7 -8.31 9.50 -12.48
N SER A 8 -8.16 10.30 -13.54
CA SER A 8 -9.30 10.91 -14.27
C SER A 8 -10.20 9.90 -14.98
N THR A 9 -9.74 8.66 -15.16
CA THR A 9 -10.56 7.56 -15.71
C THR A 9 -11.45 6.87 -14.67
N VAL A 10 -11.27 7.16 -13.37
CA VAL A 10 -12.11 6.63 -12.30
C VAL A 10 -13.18 7.65 -11.95
N THR A 11 -14.41 7.40 -12.36
CA THR A 11 -15.60 8.26 -12.21
C THR A 11 -16.10 8.42 -10.76
N ARG A 12 -15.27 8.29 -9.73
CA ARG A 12 -15.61 8.57 -8.34
C ARG A 12 -15.07 9.94 -7.94
N GLN A 13 -15.94 10.80 -7.44
CA GLN A 13 -15.52 12.05 -6.80
C GLN A 13 -14.65 11.72 -5.60
N HIS A 14 -13.37 12.10 -5.67
CA HIS A 14 -12.46 12.02 -4.55
C HIS A 14 -12.73 13.21 -3.62
N THR A 15 -13.14 12.92 -2.39
CA THR A 15 -13.42 13.95 -1.38
C THR A 15 -12.16 14.34 -0.59
N ILE A 16 -11.11 13.52 -0.64
CA ILE A 16 -9.85 13.83 0.05
C ILE A 16 -8.99 14.78 -0.80
N PRO A 17 -8.43 15.85 -0.19
CA PRO A 17 -7.68 16.87 -0.91
C PRO A 17 -6.30 16.41 -1.39
N GLY A 18 -5.74 15.36 -0.81
CA GLY A 18 -4.43 14.82 -1.16
C GLY A 18 -3.96 13.71 -0.23
N LEU A 19 -2.79 13.16 -0.56
CA LEU A 19 -2.09 12.13 0.22
C LEU A 19 -0.69 12.64 0.54
N LEU A 20 -0.30 12.60 1.82
CA LEU A 20 1.07 12.80 2.26
C LEU A 20 1.74 11.43 2.41
N PHE A 21 2.82 11.20 1.67
CA PHE A 21 3.62 10.00 1.80
C PHE A 21 4.80 10.25 2.73
N LEU A 22 4.93 9.40 3.74
CA LEU A 22 6.07 9.38 4.64
C LEU A 22 6.89 8.14 4.32
N ASP A 23 8.05 8.34 3.69
CA ASP A 23 8.99 7.24 3.45
C ASP A 23 9.71 6.90 4.75
N SER A 24 9.76 5.62 5.05
CA SER A 24 10.37 5.13 6.27
C SER A 24 11.52 4.18 5.95
N PRO A 25 12.77 4.54 6.26
CA PRO A 25 13.89 3.65 6.03
C PRO A 25 13.78 2.43 6.94
N GLY A 26 13.34 1.28 6.38
CA GLY A 26 13.35 -0.06 6.99
C GLY A 26 13.16 -0.12 8.52
N HIS A 27 14.11 -0.71 9.23
CA HIS A 27 14.06 -0.88 10.70
C HIS A 27 13.99 0.43 11.52
N ALA A 28 14.55 1.52 11.03
CA ALA A 28 14.67 2.75 11.81
C ALA A 28 13.34 3.49 11.97
N ALA A 29 12.46 3.44 10.97
CA ALA A 29 11.21 4.15 11.00
C ALA A 29 10.19 3.55 11.97
N PHE A 30 10.17 2.24 12.10
CA PHE A 30 9.33 1.58 13.08
C PHE A 30 9.75 1.87 14.52
N HIS A 31 11.03 2.12 14.79
CA HIS A 31 11.51 2.61 16.09
C HIS A 31 11.04 4.04 16.40
N LEU A 32 10.97 4.91 15.39
CA LEU A 32 10.43 6.28 15.53
C LEU A 32 8.92 6.27 15.81
N MET A 33 8.16 5.38 15.15
CA MET A 33 6.74 5.18 15.44
C MET A 33 6.52 4.70 16.88
N ARG A 34 7.39 3.82 17.42
CA ARG A 34 7.32 3.34 18.81
C ARG A 34 7.54 4.43 19.87
N LYS A 35 8.44 5.39 19.63
CA LYS A 35 8.84 6.39 20.64
C LYS A 35 7.81 7.49 20.89
N ARG A 36 6.85 7.71 19.98
CA ARG A 36 6.00 8.91 20.00
C ARG A 36 4.53 8.71 20.33
N GLY A 37 4.12 7.49 20.73
CA GLY A 37 2.79 7.26 21.35
C GLY A 37 1.56 7.57 20.48
N GLY A 38 1.69 7.62 19.15
CA GLY A 38 0.59 7.87 18.24
C GLY A 38 0.80 7.18 16.88
N ASN A 39 -0.29 7.00 16.14
CA ASN A 39 -0.22 6.56 14.74
C ASN A 39 0.42 7.68 13.92
N LEU A 40 1.62 7.43 13.39
CA LEU A 40 2.32 8.38 12.53
C LEU A 40 1.62 8.51 11.16
N ALA A 41 0.95 7.46 10.74
CA ALA A 41 0.24 7.39 9.47
C ALA A 41 -1.17 6.83 9.68
N ASP A 42 -2.12 7.38 8.94
CA ASP A 42 -3.52 6.93 8.96
C ASP A 42 -3.68 5.59 8.22
N ILE A 43 -2.89 5.36 7.18
CA ILE A 43 -2.84 4.11 6.40
C ILE A 43 -1.38 3.82 6.08
N ALA A 44 -0.99 2.55 6.17
CA ALA A 44 0.34 2.11 5.76
C ALA A 44 0.29 1.37 4.41
N ILE A 45 1.36 1.47 3.65
CA ILE A 45 1.62 0.64 2.48
C ILE A 45 2.79 -0.28 2.80
N LEU A 46 2.52 -1.57 2.94
CA LEU A 46 3.54 -2.59 3.14
C LEU A 46 4.07 -3.03 1.79
N VAL A 47 5.31 -2.67 1.49
CA VAL A 47 5.96 -3.05 0.22
C VAL A 47 6.65 -4.40 0.38
N VAL A 48 6.29 -5.35 -0.47
CA VAL A 48 6.82 -6.72 -0.46
C VAL A 48 7.38 -7.05 -1.85
N ASP A 49 8.57 -7.63 -1.88
CA ASP A 49 9.15 -8.16 -3.11
C ASP A 49 8.41 -9.42 -3.53
N SER A 50 7.83 -9.44 -4.73
CA SER A 50 7.03 -10.55 -5.25
C SER A 50 7.85 -11.84 -5.49
N GLN A 51 9.17 -11.70 -5.68
CA GLN A 51 10.04 -12.85 -5.87
C GLN A 51 10.45 -13.49 -4.54
N GLU A 52 10.66 -12.65 -3.53
CA GLU A 52 11.13 -13.08 -2.21
C GLU A 52 10.00 -13.40 -1.23
N GLY A 53 8.88 -12.70 -1.35
CA GLY A 53 7.69 -12.90 -0.52
C GLY A 53 7.89 -12.47 0.94
N MET A 54 7.39 -13.30 1.89
CA MET A 54 7.45 -13.01 3.31
C MET A 54 8.87 -13.20 3.87
N LYS A 55 9.46 -12.12 4.37
CA LYS A 55 10.75 -12.10 5.07
C LYS A 55 10.59 -11.70 6.54
N GLU A 56 11.65 -11.88 7.32
CA GLU A 56 11.70 -11.48 8.75
C GLU A 56 11.28 -10.02 8.96
N GLN A 57 11.78 -9.11 8.12
CA GLN A 57 11.41 -7.69 8.14
C GLN A 57 9.93 -7.46 7.86
N THR A 58 9.35 -8.24 6.96
CA THR A 58 7.92 -8.19 6.65
C THR A 58 7.09 -8.64 7.85
N LEU A 59 7.52 -9.71 8.52
CA LEU A 59 6.88 -10.21 9.75
C LEU A 59 6.96 -9.19 10.88
N GLU A 60 8.11 -8.55 11.09
CA GLU A 60 8.26 -7.48 12.06
C GLU A 60 7.32 -6.31 11.76
N SER A 61 7.24 -5.90 10.50
CA SER A 61 6.33 -4.84 10.05
C SER A 61 4.87 -5.19 10.34
N LEU A 62 4.44 -6.42 10.05
CA LEU A 62 3.09 -6.91 10.32
C LEU A 62 2.75 -6.89 11.82
N ARG A 63 3.70 -7.30 12.67
CA ARG A 63 3.53 -7.26 14.14
C ARG A 63 3.32 -5.83 14.63
N ILE A 64 4.08 -4.89 14.09
CA ILE A 64 3.97 -3.47 14.43
C ILE A 64 2.64 -2.89 13.95
N LEU A 65 2.26 -3.13 12.70
CA LEU A 65 0.98 -2.67 12.15
C LEU A 65 -0.21 -3.19 12.98
N ARG A 66 -0.14 -4.46 13.42
CA ARG A 66 -1.13 -5.06 14.34
C ARG A 66 -1.13 -4.37 15.70
N GLN A 67 0.03 -4.15 16.30
CA GLN A 67 0.16 -3.52 17.62
C GLN A 67 -0.46 -2.12 17.65
N TYR A 68 -0.26 -1.35 16.59
CA TYR A 68 -0.80 0.01 16.49
C TYR A 68 -2.18 0.08 15.84
N LYS A 69 -2.73 -1.07 15.41
CA LYS A 69 -4.01 -1.16 14.70
C LYS A 69 -4.07 -0.24 13.47
N THR A 70 -2.93 -0.03 12.83
CA THR A 70 -2.85 0.80 11.63
C THR A 70 -3.40 0.02 10.44
N PRO A 71 -4.44 0.49 9.76
CA PRO A 71 -4.90 -0.13 8.53
C PRO A 71 -3.80 -0.08 7.48
N PHE A 72 -3.69 -1.14 6.69
CA PHE A 72 -2.64 -1.20 5.66
C PHE A 72 -3.09 -1.98 4.43
N ILE A 73 -2.37 -1.76 3.36
CA ILE A 73 -2.46 -2.51 2.10
C ILE A 73 -1.07 -3.03 1.73
N VAL A 74 -1.03 -4.07 0.91
CA VAL A 74 0.22 -4.65 0.43
C VAL A 74 0.47 -4.23 -1.01
N ALA A 75 1.61 -3.60 -1.26
CA ALA A 75 2.16 -3.41 -2.59
C ALA A 75 3.09 -4.59 -2.91
N PHE A 76 2.60 -5.54 -3.71
CA PHE A 76 3.34 -6.73 -4.13
C PHE A 76 4.21 -6.37 -5.33
N ASN A 77 5.42 -5.87 -5.05
CA ASN A 77 6.28 -5.14 -5.98
C ASN A 77 7.19 -6.06 -6.80
N LYS A 78 7.74 -5.49 -7.88
CA LYS A 78 8.66 -6.13 -8.82
C LYS A 78 8.00 -7.19 -9.70
N ILE A 79 6.73 -7.03 -10.06
CA ILE A 79 6.06 -7.95 -11.00
C ILE A 79 6.74 -7.99 -12.37
N ASP A 80 7.43 -6.92 -12.75
CA ASP A 80 8.24 -6.83 -13.98
C ASP A 80 9.40 -7.84 -14.03
N GLN A 81 9.76 -8.45 -12.90
CA GLN A 81 10.85 -9.43 -12.81
C GLN A 81 10.38 -10.88 -13.03
N PHE A 82 9.09 -11.14 -13.20
CA PHE A 82 8.64 -12.47 -13.59
C PHE A 82 9.15 -12.83 -14.98
N ALA A 83 9.70 -14.03 -15.11
CA ALA A 83 10.21 -14.51 -16.40
C ALA A 83 9.09 -14.49 -17.46
N GLY A 84 9.33 -13.79 -18.56
CA GLY A 84 8.34 -13.63 -19.65
C GLY A 84 7.31 -12.53 -19.44
N TRP A 85 7.41 -11.74 -18.36
CA TRP A 85 6.54 -10.58 -18.13
C TRP A 85 6.67 -9.56 -19.27
N ARG A 86 5.53 -9.09 -19.75
CA ARG A 86 5.44 -8.04 -20.78
C ARG A 86 4.84 -6.80 -20.13
N SER A 87 5.70 -5.84 -19.82
CA SER A 87 5.27 -4.58 -19.20
C SER A 87 4.47 -3.70 -20.16
N ASN A 88 3.32 -3.22 -19.69
CA ASN A 88 2.52 -2.23 -20.39
C ASN A 88 1.88 -1.25 -19.37
N ASN A 89 2.52 -0.12 -19.18
CA ASN A 89 2.08 0.91 -18.23
C ASN A 89 1.03 1.89 -18.79
N ASN A 90 0.57 1.69 -20.02
CA ASN A 90 -0.44 2.54 -20.66
C ASN A 90 -1.86 1.99 -20.53
N ILE A 91 -2.01 0.80 -19.95
CA ILE A 91 -3.31 0.14 -19.73
C ILE A 91 -3.51 -0.13 -18.24
N ALA A 92 -4.77 -0.39 -17.86
CA ALA A 92 -5.08 -0.78 -16.49
C ALA A 92 -4.39 -2.11 -16.12
N LEU A 93 -3.98 -2.25 -14.86
CA LEU A 93 -3.30 -3.45 -14.37
C LEU A 93 -4.06 -4.74 -14.71
N MET A 94 -5.38 -4.75 -14.54
CA MET A 94 -6.20 -5.93 -14.83
C MET A 94 -6.15 -6.34 -16.31
N GLN A 95 -6.01 -5.39 -17.21
CA GLN A 95 -5.81 -5.68 -18.63
C GLN A 95 -4.37 -6.18 -18.87
N SER A 96 -3.37 -5.53 -18.28
CA SER A 96 -1.98 -5.98 -18.36
C SER A 96 -1.81 -7.41 -17.85
N LEU A 97 -2.49 -7.78 -16.74
CA LEU A 97 -2.48 -9.14 -16.21
C LEU A 97 -3.10 -10.16 -17.18
N LYS A 98 -4.23 -9.82 -17.82
CA LYS A 98 -4.89 -10.69 -18.80
C LYS A 98 -4.08 -10.88 -20.08
N ASP A 99 -3.30 -9.89 -20.46
CA ASP A 99 -2.47 -9.91 -21.68
C ASP A 99 -1.16 -10.69 -21.47
N GLN A 100 -0.83 -11.09 -20.23
CA GLN A 100 0.30 -11.97 -19.95
C GLN A 100 0.01 -13.40 -20.44
N ARG A 101 1.08 -14.13 -20.76
CA ARG A 101 0.99 -15.57 -21.05
C ARG A 101 0.49 -16.33 -19.82
N ASP A 102 -0.19 -17.46 -20.06
CA ASP A 102 -0.79 -18.28 -19.01
C ASP A 102 0.23 -18.75 -17.96
N ASP A 103 1.46 -19.09 -18.39
CA ASP A 103 2.54 -19.50 -17.49
C ASP A 103 3.00 -18.37 -16.57
N VAL A 104 3.01 -17.14 -17.07
CA VAL A 104 3.36 -15.94 -16.29
C VAL A 104 2.26 -15.59 -15.29
N GLN A 105 0.99 -15.64 -15.72
CA GLN A 105 -0.16 -15.42 -14.85
C GLN A 105 -0.19 -16.46 -13.71
N HIS A 106 0.00 -17.75 -14.05
CA HIS A 106 0.04 -18.80 -13.06
C HIS A 106 1.18 -18.64 -12.06
N ASN A 107 2.35 -18.20 -12.53
CA ASN A 107 3.51 -17.96 -11.67
C ASN A 107 3.27 -16.81 -10.68
N LEU A 108 2.68 -15.71 -11.17
CA LEU A 108 2.29 -14.58 -10.32
C LEU A 108 1.26 -15.02 -9.28
N ASP A 109 0.18 -15.72 -9.69
CA ASP A 109 -0.86 -16.18 -8.78
C ASP A 109 -0.28 -17.16 -7.74
N THR A 110 0.61 -18.08 -8.14
CA THR A 110 1.28 -19.00 -7.22
C THR A 110 2.07 -18.26 -6.14
N LYS A 111 2.88 -17.26 -6.53
CA LYS A 111 3.66 -16.46 -5.59
C LYS A 111 2.75 -15.63 -4.67
N LEU A 112 1.71 -15.01 -5.23
CA LEU A 112 0.76 -14.20 -4.49
C LEU A 112 0.01 -15.05 -3.45
N TYR A 113 -0.52 -16.21 -3.83
CA TYR A 113 -1.26 -17.07 -2.90
C TYR A 113 -0.35 -17.78 -1.89
N THR A 114 0.92 -18.01 -2.22
CA THR A 114 1.93 -18.41 -1.21
C THR A 114 2.09 -17.32 -0.15
N PHE A 115 2.12 -16.06 -0.56
CA PHE A 115 2.17 -14.93 0.36
C PHE A 115 0.87 -14.80 1.18
N VAL A 116 -0.30 -14.94 0.55
CA VAL A 116 -1.61 -14.96 1.23
C VAL A 116 -1.64 -16.04 2.32
N GLY A 117 -1.16 -17.25 2.02
CA GLY A 117 -1.07 -18.34 3.00
C GLY A 117 -0.25 -17.94 4.23
N LYS A 118 0.92 -17.33 4.03
CA LYS A 118 1.75 -16.82 5.13
C LYS A 118 1.10 -15.66 5.90
N MET A 119 0.35 -14.79 5.23
CA MET A 119 -0.45 -13.76 5.90
C MET A 119 -1.52 -14.40 6.81
N SER A 120 -2.14 -15.49 6.36
CA SER A 120 -3.13 -16.24 7.15
C SER A 120 -2.51 -16.90 8.38
N GLU A 121 -1.28 -17.44 8.30
CA GLU A 121 -0.54 -17.96 9.45
C GLU A 121 -0.31 -16.88 10.52
N GLU A 122 -0.14 -15.64 10.08
CA GLU A 122 -0.05 -14.46 10.94
C GLU A 122 -1.42 -13.88 11.34
N ASN A 123 -2.52 -14.59 11.09
CA ASN A 123 -3.90 -14.18 11.36
C ASN A 123 -4.34 -12.89 10.63
N PHE A 124 -3.84 -12.66 9.44
CA PHE A 124 -4.33 -11.64 8.54
C PHE A 124 -5.06 -12.28 7.37
N GLN A 125 -6.29 -11.87 7.13
CA GLN A 125 -7.00 -12.23 5.91
C GLN A 125 -6.56 -11.27 4.80
N ALA A 126 -6.04 -11.81 3.73
CA ALA A 126 -5.57 -11.00 2.61
C ALA A 126 -6.04 -11.60 1.28
N GLU A 127 -6.28 -10.74 0.30
CA GLU A 127 -6.69 -11.17 -1.04
C GLU A 127 -6.19 -10.17 -2.09
N ARG A 128 -6.10 -10.61 -3.34
CA ARG A 128 -5.78 -9.70 -4.44
C ARG A 128 -6.87 -8.64 -4.58
N PHE A 129 -6.49 -7.38 -4.76
CA PHE A 129 -7.35 -6.20 -4.67
C PHE A 129 -8.64 -6.28 -5.49
N ASP A 130 -8.63 -6.97 -6.64
CA ASP A 130 -9.78 -7.16 -7.53
C ASP A 130 -10.73 -8.28 -7.07
N ARG A 131 -10.30 -9.09 -6.10
CA ARG A 131 -11.06 -10.22 -5.53
C ARG A 131 -11.47 -9.97 -4.09
N VAL A 132 -11.07 -8.86 -3.50
CA VAL A 132 -11.48 -8.47 -2.13
C VAL A 132 -12.99 -8.30 -2.09
N SER A 133 -13.66 -9.07 -1.24
CA SER A 133 -15.11 -8.98 -1.04
C SER A 133 -15.49 -7.95 0.02
N ASP A 134 -14.68 -7.84 1.07
CA ASP A 134 -14.89 -6.89 2.16
C ASP A 134 -13.55 -6.28 2.62
N TYR A 135 -13.33 -5.03 2.26
CA TYR A 135 -12.15 -4.27 2.66
C TYR A 135 -12.08 -3.96 4.17
N THR A 136 -13.14 -4.26 4.95
CA THR A 136 -13.10 -4.14 6.42
C THR A 136 -12.45 -5.34 7.08
N GLN A 137 -12.44 -6.49 6.43
CA GLN A 137 -11.95 -7.75 6.95
C GLN A 137 -10.70 -8.24 6.22
N GLN A 138 -10.56 -7.88 4.96
CA GLN A 138 -9.50 -8.37 4.09
C GLN A 138 -8.52 -7.26 3.71
N ILE A 139 -7.25 -7.59 3.80
CA ILE A 139 -6.15 -6.72 3.37
C ILE A 139 -5.97 -6.88 1.86
N ALA A 140 -6.04 -5.77 1.13
CA ALA A 140 -5.83 -5.78 -0.31
C ALA A 140 -4.34 -5.95 -0.65
N ILE A 141 -4.05 -6.87 -1.57
CA ILE A 141 -2.74 -7.04 -2.18
C ILE A 141 -2.81 -6.53 -3.61
N VAL A 142 -2.03 -5.50 -3.92
CA VAL A 142 -1.97 -4.91 -5.26
C VAL A 142 -0.63 -5.30 -5.91
N PRO A 143 -0.64 -6.09 -6.98
CA PRO A 143 0.56 -6.32 -7.77
C PRO A 143 1.04 -5.01 -8.41
N VAL A 144 2.31 -4.69 -8.25
CA VAL A 144 2.87 -3.43 -8.76
C VAL A 144 4.29 -3.62 -9.29
N SER A 145 4.70 -2.74 -10.18
CA SER A 145 6.10 -2.50 -10.49
C SER A 145 6.42 -1.02 -10.29
N ALA A 146 7.19 -0.72 -9.27
CA ALA A 146 7.68 0.64 -9.05
C ALA A 146 8.61 1.11 -10.19
N LYS A 147 9.24 0.17 -10.90
CA LYS A 147 10.14 0.46 -12.02
C LYS A 147 9.37 0.88 -13.28
N THR A 148 8.31 0.17 -13.62
CA THR A 148 7.53 0.42 -14.85
C THR A 148 6.31 1.31 -14.60
N GLY A 149 5.85 1.43 -13.35
CA GLY A 149 4.65 2.17 -12.97
C GLY A 149 3.35 1.34 -13.06
N GLU A 150 3.43 0.08 -13.47
CA GLU A 150 2.27 -0.81 -13.53
C GLU A 150 1.70 -1.04 -12.11
N GLY A 151 0.38 -1.00 -11.98
CA GLY A 151 -0.34 -1.21 -10.73
C GLY A 151 -0.28 -0.03 -9.74
N ILE A 152 0.53 1.00 -9.99
CA ILE A 152 0.58 2.18 -9.12
C ILE A 152 -0.74 2.97 -9.12
N PRO A 153 -1.43 3.18 -10.25
CA PRO A 153 -2.76 3.81 -10.24
C PRO A 153 -3.77 3.03 -9.40
N GLU A 154 -3.78 1.70 -9.52
CA GLU A 154 -4.68 0.83 -8.75
C GLU A 154 -4.34 0.86 -7.26
N LEU A 155 -3.05 0.86 -6.91
CA LEU A 155 -2.59 1.02 -5.54
C LEU A 155 -3.12 2.33 -4.93
N LEU A 156 -2.95 3.46 -5.63
CA LEU A 156 -3.44 4.77 -5.20
C LEU A 156 -4.97 4.80 -5.11
N MET A 157 -5.67 4.13 -6.02
CA MET A 157 -7.13 4.00 -5.99
C MET A 157 -7.58 3.27 -4.72
N VAL A 158 -6.94 2.16 -4.36
CA VAL A 158 -7.26 1.39 -3.14
C VAL A 158 -6.95 2.22 -1.90
N VAL A 159 -5.78 2.89 -1.82
CA VAL A 159 -5.42 3.79 -0.71
C VAL A 159 -6.47 4.88 -0.53
N THR A 160 -6.82 5.56 -1.62
CA THR A 160 -7.79 6.66 -1.61
C THR A 160 -9.17 6.17 -1.18
N GLY A 161 -9.60 5.01 -1.70
CA GLY A 161 -10.87 4.40 -1.33
C GLY A 161 -10.95 4.03 0.15
N LEU A 162 -9.88 3.47 0.71
CA LEU A 162 -9.77 3.17 2.14
C LEU A 162 -9.76 4.45 2.98
N ALA A 163 -9.00 5.46 2.57
CA ALA A 163 -8.95 6.74 3.25
C ALA A 163 -10.34 7.39 3.32
N GLN A 164 -11.07 7.42 2.23
CA GLN A 164 -12.43 7.95 2.20
C GLN A 164 -13.39 7.17 3.10
N LYS A 165 -13.27 5.84 3.14
CA LYS A 165 -14.19 5.00 3.91
C LYS A 165 -13.93 5.05 5.42
N TYR A 166 -12.66 5.05 5.82
CA TYR A 166 -12.27 4.88 7.24
C TYR A 166 -11.87 6.17 7.94
N LEU A 167 -11.45 7.17 7.18
CA LEU A 167 -10.84 8.39 7.74
C LEU A 167 -11.75 9.62 7.58
N GLU A 168 -12.92 9.50 6.95
CA GLU A 168 -13.81 10.64 6.68
C GLU A 168 -14.13 11.44 7.95
N GLN A 169 -14.35 10.77 9.09
CA GLN A 169 -14.60 11.42 10.36
C GLN A 169 -13.34 12.00 11.02
N SER A 170 -12.18 11.34 10.84
CA SER A 170 -10.90 11.79 11.43
C SER A 170 -10.20 12.84 10.60
N LEU A 171 -10.52 12.95 9.31
CA LEU A 171 -10.00 13.96 8.39
C LEU A 171 -10.74 15.32 8.47
N GLN A 172 -11.84 15.40 9.23
CA GLN A 172 -12.52 16.68 9.47
C GLN A 172 -11.62 17.59 10.30
N THR A 173 -11.08 18.61 9.66
CA THR A 173 -10.20 19.60 10.31
C THR A 173 -11.01 20.86 10.63
N ASP A 174 -10.93 21.32 11.87
CA ASP A 174 -11.45 22.64 12.23
C ASP A 174 -10.54 23.72 11.64
N VAL A 175 -10.97 24.29 10.52
CA VAL A 175 -10.20 25.28 9.76
C VAL A 175 -10.09 26.62 10.55
N LYS A 176 -10.92 26.84 11.58
CA LYS A 176 -10.96 28.06 12.39
C LYS A 176 -10.24 27.91 13.74
N GLY A 177 -9.87 26.67 14.10
CA GLY A 177 -9.17 26.38 15.33
C GLY A 177 -7.66 26.66 15.26
N PRO A 178 -6.95 26.60 16.40
CA PRO A 178 -5.50 26.69 16.42
C PRO A 178 -4.87 25.53 15.66
N GLY A 179 -3.80 25.80 14.90
CA GLY A 179 -3.04 24.77 14.20
C GLY A 179 -2.55 23.69 15.16
N ARG A 180 -2.74 22.43 14.81
CA ARG A 180 -2.24 21.27 15.54
C ARG A 180 -1.35 20.44 14.64
N GLY A 181 -0.27 19.88 15.16
CA GLY A 181 0.65 19.05 14.42
C GLY A 181 1.46 18.15 15.33
N SER A 182 2.01 17.08 14.77
CA SER A 182 2.97 16.22 15.44
C SER A 182 4.38 16.60 15.02
N VAL A 183 5.28 16.77 15.98
CA VAL A 183 6.70 17.00 15.70
C VAL A 183 7.31 15.64 15.29
N LEU A 184 7.76 15.53 14.06
CA LEU A 184 8.36 14.30 13.52
C LEU A 184 9.84 14.19 13.91
N GLU A 185 10.58 15.31 13.81
CA GLU A 185 12.02 15.35 14.08
C GLU A 185 12.42 16.71 14.61
N VAL A 186 13.40 16.71 15.49
CA VAL A 186 14.08 17.92 15.98
C VAL A 186 15.56 17.75 15.71
N THR A 187 16.12 18.57 14.84
CA THR A 187 17.56 18.64 14.57
C THR A 187 18.13 19.90 15.17
N GLU A 188 19.23 19.79 15.91
CA GLU A 188 20.02 20.96 16.31
C GLU A 188 21.06 21.24 15.20
N GLU A 189 20.96 22.41 14.59
CA GLU A 189 22.07 22.90 13.76
C GLU A 189 23.15 23.46 14.73
N SER A 190 24.31 22.79 14.74
CA SER A 190 25.49 23.34 15.34
C SER A 190 25.97 24.54 14.50
N GLY A 191 25.80 25.75 15.04
CA GLY A 191 26.34 26.97 14.46
C GLY A 191 27.87 27.08 14.45
#